data_833ff884d8ad97d5ab207e77c87c7849
#
_entry.id   833ff884d8ad97d5ab207e77c87c7849
#
_cell.length_a   1.000
_cell.length_b   1.000
_cell.length_c   1.000
_cell.angle_alpha   90.00
_cell.angle_beta   90.00
_cell.angle_gamma   90.00
#
_symmetry.space_group_name_H-M   'P 1'
#
loop_
_entity.id
_entity.type
_entity.pdbx_description
1 polymer ?
#
loop_
_entity_poly.entity_id
_entity_poly.type
_entity_poly.pdbx_seq_one_letter_code
_entity_poly.pdbx_strand_id
1 'polypeptide(L)'
;MKGKGKSMKKRVYLIVLDSVGVGELPDAADYGDEGSNTVKAAATSGILNMPNMKKLGFFNIKGVDDMYTDIPAAPLYAAGRLAERSKGKDTTTGHWEIAGLVSEKAMPTFPEGFPKEFIDEFSKRTGRGILCNKPYSGTAVIADYGKEHVSTGDLIVYTSADSVFQIAAHEAVVPVEQLYEYCRIARELLQGDLGVGRVIARPFEGEWPYTRTSRRHDFSLVPPKDTILDVLSRNGFDVLSVGKIIDIFAEKGITEFVRSADNAEGIERTLEYLDRDIEGLVFTNLVDFDMKYGHRNDPEGYAKALNYFDSKLPEIIGKLREDDILMITADHGCDPVTPSTDHSREYIPLVVYGKKLKRGVNLGTRSSFADIGATILDYFGQDITVQGTSFLKEIL
;
A
#
# COMPACT_ATOMS: atom_id res chain seq x y z
N MET A 1 -19.54 -42.71 -18.69
CA MET A 1 -19.08 -41.32 -18.74
C MET A 1 -18.70 -40.92 -17.32
N LYS A 2 -17.40 -40.85 -16.99
CA LYS A 2 -16.93 -40.31 -15.72
C LYS A 2 -17.20 -38.83 -15.76
N GLY A 3 -18.09 -38.32 -14.90
CA GLY A 3 -18.29 -36.87 -14.76
C GLY A 3 -16.96 -36.18 -14.45
N LYS A 4 -16.54 -35.25 -15.30
CA LYS A 4 -15.47 -34.32 -14.95
C LYS A 4 -15.94 -33.60 -13.69
N GLY A 5 -15.36 -33.93 -12.54
CA GLY A 5 -15.56 -33.14 -11.33
C GLY A 5 -15.30 -31.70 -11.68
N LYS A 6 -16.24 -30.81 -11.38
CA LYS A 6 -16.09 -29.37 -11.56
C LYS A 6 -14.86 -29.00 -10.71
N SER A 7 -13.74 -28.62 -11.37
CA SER A 7 -12.59 -28.11 -10.65
C SER A 7 -13.07 -27.01 -9.74
N MET A 8 -12.78 -27.10 -8.44
CA MET A 8 -13.14 -26.02 -7.52
C MET A 8 -12.33 -24.78 -7.95
N LYS A 9 -13.00 -23.64 -7.98
CA LYS A 9 -12.38 -22.35 -8.29
C LYS A 9 -11.30 -22.04 -7.28
N LYS A 10 -10.12 -21.66 -7.74
CA LYS A 10 -9.00 -21.25 -6.92
C LYS A 10 -9.15 -19.78 -6.55
N ARG A 11 -8.87 -19.44 -5.29
CA ARG A 11 -8.89 -18.06 -4.80
C ARG A 11 -7.66 -17.78 -3.96
N VAL A 12 -7.10 -16.60 -4.11
CA VAL A 12 -6.06 -16.07 -3.24
C VAL A 12 -6.56 -14.78 -2.59
N TYR A 13 -6.45 -14.72 -1.27
CA TYR A 13 -6.73 -13.52 -0.47
C TYR A 13 -5.40 -12.97 0.01
N LEU A 14 -4.99 -11.84 -0.55
CA LEU A 14 -3.77 -11.12 -0.17
C LEU A 14 -4.16 -9.90 0.65
N ILE A 15 -3.85 -9.91 1.93
CA ILE A 15 -4.14 -8.82 2.86
C ILE A 15 -2.84 -8.13 3.24
N VAL A 16 -2.72 -6.86 2.90
CA VAL A 16 -1.63 -5.99 3.31
C VAL A 16 -2.04 -5.20 4.54
N LEU A 17 -1.30 -5.39 5.62
CA LEU A 17 -1.33 -4.57 6.81
C LEU A 17 -0.37 -3.39 6.57
N ASP A 18 -0.88 -2.28 6.08
CA ASP A 18 -0.08 -1.13 5.61
C ASP A 18 0.92 -0.70 6.68
N SER A 19 2.19 -0.68 6.35
CA SER A 19 3.32 -0.31 7.22
C SER A 19 3.71 -1.27 8.36
N VAL A 20 3.21 -2.51 8.42
CA VAL A 20 3.55 -3.45 9.52
C VAL A 20 4.91 -4.14 9.27
N GLY A 21 6.00 -3.41 9.45
CA GLY A 21 7.38 -3.91 9.34
C GLY A 21 7.81 -4.79 10.52
N VAL A 22 8.81 -5.65 10.29
CA VAL A 22 9.36 -6.63 11.26
C VAL A 22 10.87 -6.53 11.40
N GLY A 23 11.40 -5.31 11.42
CA GLY A 23 12.80 -5.00 11.64
C GLY A 23 13.55 -4.49 10.42
N GLU A 24 14.54 -3.68 10.68
CA GLU A 24 15.34 -2.95 9.71
C GLU A 24 15.92 -3.82 8.59
N LEU A 25 15.93 -3.30 7.36
CA LEU A 25 16.69 -3.87 6.25
C LEU A 25 18.19 -3.54 6.38
N PRO A 26 19.08 -4.29 5.72
CA PRO A 26 20.52 -4.04 5.78
C PRO A 26 20.95 -2.65 5.27
N ASP A 27 20.13 -2.01 4.43
CA ASP A 27 20.33 -0.68 3.88
C ASP A 27 19.52 0.41 4.61
N ALA A 28 18.93 0.11 5.77
CA ALA A 28 18.13 1.06 6.56
C ALA A 28 18.89 2.33 6.93
N ALA A 29 20.21 2.23 7.17
CA ALA A 29 21.08 3.38 7.45
C ALA A 29 21.09 4.41 6.32
N ASP A 30 21.00 3.97 5.06
CA ASP A 30 20.94 4.87 3.89
C ASP A 30 19.65 5.71 3.85
N TYR A 31 18.63 5.27 4.59
CA TYR A 31 17.32 5.91 4.71
C TYR A 31 17.13 6.63 6.07
N GLY A 32 18.09 6.50 7.00
CA GLY A 32 18.00 7.05 8.35
C GLY A 32 17.09 6.24 9.28
N ASP A 33 16.87 4.97 8.98
CA ASP A 33 15.91 4.10 9.65
C ASP A 33 16.59 2.98 10.49
N GLU A 34 17.84 3.18 10.88
CA GLU A 34 18.57 2.22 11.73
C GLU A 34 17.81 1.92 13.03
N GLY A 35 17.71 0.65 13.37
CA GLY A 35 17.04 0.16 14.57
C GLY A 35 15.52 0.09 14.47
N SER A 36 14.91 0.46 13.34
CA SER A 36 13.46 0.42 13.17
C SER A 36 12.91 -1.00 13.26
N ASN A 37 11.78 -1.15 13.96
CA ASN A 37 10.98 -2.36 14.01
C ASN A 37 9.55 -2.01 14.43
N THR A 38 8.69 -1.81 13.46
CA THR A 38 7.32 -1.33 13.66
C THR A 38 6.51 -2.19 14.65
N VAL A 39 6.60 -3.53 14.55
CA VAL A 39 5.84 -4.42 15.46
C VAL A 39 6.38 -4.36 16.89
N LYS A 40 7.70 -4.31 17.08
CA LYS A 40 8.30 -4.13 18.41
C LYS A 40 7.97 -2.76 19.00
N ALA A 41 7.97 -1.73 18.18
CA ALA A 41 7.58 -0.39 18.59
C ALA A 41 6.12 -0.35 19.06
N ALA A 42 5.18 -0.96 18.33
CA ALA A 42 3.79 -1.08 18.76
C ALA A 42 3.67 -1.86 20.09
N ALA A 43 4.52 -2.86 20.32
CA ALA A 43 4.53 -3.64 21.55
C ALA A 43 4.99 -2.83 22.79
N THR A 44 5.71 -1.71 22.63
CA THR A 44 6.10 -0.84 23.75
C THR A 44 4.90 -0.26 24.51
N SER A 45 3.73 -0.22 23.86
CA SER A 45 2.46 0.14 24.50
C SER A 45 2.04 -0.81 25.63
N GLY A 46 2.58 -2.03 25.69
CA GLY A 46 2.23 -3.07 26.67
C GLY A 46 0.87 -3.74 26.44
N ILE A 47 0.12 -3.38 25.40
CA ILE A 47 -1.22 -3.92 25.13
C ILE A 47 -1.30 -4.79 23.88
N LEU A 48 -0.19 -4.97 23.14
CA LEU A 48 -0.17 -5.81 21.95
C LEU A 48 -0.49 -7.26 22.31
N ASN A 49 -1.52 -7.81 21.69
CA ASN A 49 -1.99 -9.18 21.91
C ASN A 49 -2.58 -9.78 20.64
N MET A 50 -1.82 -10.63 19.95
CA MET A 50 -2.17 -11.22 18.65
C MET A 50 -2.16 -12.76 18.72
N PRO A 51 -3.05 -13.40 19.48
CA PRO A 51 -3.04 -14.84 19.71
C PRO A 51 -3.31 -15.68 18.45
N ASN A 52 -4.05 -15.15 17.47
CA ASN A 52 -4.35 -15.86 16.23
C ASN A 52 -3.18 -15.76 15.25
N MET A 53 -2.59 -14.59 15.07
CA MET A 53 -1.35 -14.42 14.31
C MET A 53 -0.20 -15.22 14.92
N LYS A 54 -0.11 -15.28 16.25
CA LYS A 54 0.86 -16.13 16.98
C LYS A 54 0.69 -17.61 16.60
N LYS A 55 -0.53 -18.14 16.59
CA LYS A 55 -0.82 -19.52 16.16
C LYS A 55 -0.44 -19.76 14.70
N LEU A 56 -0.64 -18.78 13.82
CA LEU A 56 -0.27 -18.89 12.41
C LEU A 56 1.25 -18.88 12.18
N GLY A 57 2.03 -18.40 13.14
CA GLY A 57 3.49 -18.37 13.08
C GLY A 57 4.08 -16.99 12.83
N PHE A 58 3.33 -15.93 13.02
CA PHE A 58 3.84 -14.56 12.87
C PHE A 58 5.07 -14.32 13.76
N PHE A 59 5.03 -14.77 14.99
CA PHE A 59 6.16 -14.63 15.92
C PHE A 59 7.25 -15.72 15.77
N ASN A 60 7.19 -16.55 14.74
CA ASN A 60 8.33 -17.36 14.29
C ASN A 60 9.20 -16.60 13.26
N ILE A 61 8.77 -15.41 12.83
CA ILE A 61 9.44 -14.58 11.82
C ILE A 61 10.62 -13.89 12.48
N LYS A 62 11.81 -14.01 11.88
CA LYS A 62 13.03 -13.32 12.34
C LYS A 62 12.80 -11.80 12.40
N GLY A 63 13.12 -11.20 13.54
CA GLY A 63 12.88 -9.78 13.83
C GLY A 63 11.80 -9.57 14.89
N VAL A 64 10.88 -10.55 15.06
CA VAL A 64 9.86 -10.55 16.11
C VAL A 64 9.81 -11.88 16.87
N ASP A 65 10.70 -12.82 16.57
CA ASP A 65 10.84 -14.15 17.15
C ASP A 65 11.35 -14.17 18.59
N ASP A 66 11.85 -13.07 19.08
CA ASP A 66 12.27 -12.87 20.47
C ASP A 66 11.19 -12.22 21.36
N MET A 67 10.03 -11.84 20.82
CA MET A 67 9.01 -11.12 21.57
C MET A 67 8.24 -12.01 22.57
N TYR A 68 8.19 -13.32 22.36
CA TYR A 68 7.49 -14.27 23.21
C TYR A 68 8.34 -15.52 23.44
N THR A 69 8.27 -16.10 24.64
CA THR A 69 8.98 -17.33 24.98
C THR A 69 8.16 -18.60 24.75
N ASP A 70 6.85 -18.46 24.56
CA ASP A 70 5.88 -19.56 24.43
C ASP A 70 5.34 -19.71 22.99
N ILE A 71 6.19 -19.44 22.00
CA ILE A 71 5.86 -19.68 20.59
C ILE A 71 6.14 -21.13 20.21
N PRO A 72 5.33 -21.74 19.31
CA PRO A 72 5.63 -23.04 18.73
C PRO A 72 7.01 -23.03 18.03
N ALA A 73 7.71 -24.17 18.04
CA ALA A 73 9.02 -24.28 17.37
C ALA A 73 8.95 -24.07 15.84
N ALA A 74 7.77 -24.22 15.25
CA ALA A 74 7.51 -23.99 13.84
C ALA A 74 6.13 -23.31 13.66
N PRO A 75 5.92 -22.54 12.58
CA PRO A 75 4.62 -21.95 12.26
C PRO A 75 3.56 -23.03 12.02
N LEU A 76 2.28 -22.70 12.17
CA LEU A 76 1.20 -23.67 11.93
C LEU A 76 1.16 -24.11 10.46
N TYR A 77 1.40 -23.16 9.52
CA TYR A 77 1.49 -23.43 8.09
C TYR A 77 2.82 -22.89 7.54
N ALA A 78 2.82 -21.74 6.90
CA ALA A 78 4.05 -21.15 6.37
C ALA A 78 4.23 -19.70 6.86
N ALA A 79 5.42 -19.36 7.31
CA ALA A 79 5.76 -18.01 7.72
C ALA A 79 7.23 -17.68 7.37
N GLY A 80 7.50 -16.40 7.13
CA GLY A 80 8.81 -15.86 6.86
C GLY A 80 8.74 -14.33 6.72
N ARG A 81 9.86 -13.73 6.30
CA ARG A 81 9.91 -12.30 5.99
C ARG A 81 10.51 -12.06 4.61
N LEU A 82 10.23 -10.90 4.03
CA LEU A 82 10.76 -10.53 2.73
C LEU A 82 11.56 -9.22 2.84
N ALA A 83 12.65 -9.15 2.07
CA ALA A 83 13.43 -7.94 1.89
C ALA A 83 12.91 -7.16 0.69
N GLU A 84 12.82 -5.84 0.79
CA GLU A 84 12.51 -4.99 -0.34
C GLU A 84 13.74 -4.83 -1.25
N ARG A 85 13.56 -5.05 -2.55
CA ARG A 85 14.57 -4.79 -3.58
C ARG A 85 14.43 -3.43 -4.21
N SER A 86 13.22 -2.91 -4.22
CA SER A 86 12.93 -1.60 -4.77
C SER A 86 13.66 -0.50 -4.02
N LYS A 87 14.01 0.58 -4.72
CA LYS A 87 14.64 1.76 -4.15
C LYS A 87 13.55 2.75 -3.70
N GLY A 88 13.02 2.53 -2.51
CA GLY A 88 11.97 3.31 -1.89
C GLY A 88 11.55 2.70 -0.57
N LYS A 89 10.61 3.30 0.10
CA LYS A 89 9.98 2.80 1.33
C LYS A 89 8.54 3.29 1.45
N ASP A 90 7.93 3.57 0.29
CA ASP A 90 6.58 4.12 0.22
C ASP A 90 5.56 3.07 -0.19
N THR A 91 4.30 3.31 0.16
CA THR A 91 3.16 2.40 -0.12
C THR A 91 3.08 1.96 -1.58
N THR A 92 3.29 2.88 -2.53
CA THR A 92 3.20 2.55 -3.96
C THR A 92 4.30 1.58 -4.37
N THR A 93 5.54 1.88 -3.98
CA THR A 93 6.73 1.07 -4.29
C THR A 93 6.60 -0.33 -3.69
N GLY A 94 6.21 -0.45 -2.42
CA GLY A 94 6.04 -1.74 -1.74
C GLY A 94 4.95 -2.59 -2.39
N HIS A 95 3.78 -2.01 -2.66
CA HIS A 95 2.69 -2.73 -3.32
C HIS A 95 3.03 -3.15 -4.76
N TRP A 96 3.74 -2.30 -5.51
CA TRP A 96 4.20 -2.67 -6.84
C TRP A 96 5.18 -3.84 -6.79
N GLU A 97 6.10 -3.85 -5.81
CA GLU A 97 7.01 -4.98 -5.67
C GLU A 97 6.27 -6.26 -5.27
N ILE A 98 5.32 -6.20 -4.34
CA ILE A 98 4.43 -7.34 -4.00
C ILE A 98 3.76 -7.89 -5.27
N ALA A 99 3.32 -7.01 -6.16
CA ALA A 99 2.70 -7.37 -7.43
C ALA A 99 3.70 -7.74 -8.55
N GLY A 100 4.99 -7.86 -8.22
CA GLY A 100 6.03 -8.35 -9.12
C GLY A 100 6.77 -7.28 -9.94
N LEU A 101 6.65 -6.00 -9.57
CA LEU A 101 7.32 -4.88 -10.23
C LEU A 101 8.35 -4.24 -9.28
N VAL A 102 9.63 -4.62 -9.41
CA VAL A 102 10.72 -4.00 -8.66
C VAL A 102 11.11 -2.67 -9.29
N SER A 103 11.10 -1.61 -8.48
CA SER A 103 11.50 -0.25 -8.86
C SER A 103 12.99 -0.05 -8.60
N GLU A 104 13.80 0.03 -9.66
CA GLU A 104 15.25 0.19 -9.55
C GLU A 104 15.68 1.61 -9.13
N LYS A 105 14.78 2.59 -9.28
CA LYS A 105 14.95 3.97 -8.84
C LYS A 105 13.85 4.34 -7.88
N ALA A 106 14.19 5.10 -6.83
CA ALA A 106 13.19 5.72 -5.96
C ALA A 106 12.34 6.70 -6.78
N MET A 107 11.09 6.88 -6.36
CA MET A 107 10.23 7.91 -6.94
C MET A 107 10.84 9.29 -6.66
N PRO A 108 10.86 10.21 -7.64
CA PRO A 108 11.51 11.51 -7.48
C PRO A 108 10.79 12.37 -6.44
N THR A 109 11.58 13.10 -5.65
CA THR A 109 11.10 14.15 -4.74
C THR A 109 11.68 15.50 -5.17
N PHE A 110 11.00 16.58 -4.82
CA PHE A 110 11.36 17.93 -5.27
C PHE A 110 11.49 18.90 -4.10
N PRO A 111 12.54 18.77 -3.26
CA PRO A 111 12.73 19.60 -2.07
C PRO A 111 12.93 21.11 -2.39
N GLU A 112 13.39 21.44 -3.59
CA GLU A 112 13.54 22.82 -4.05
C GLU A 112 12.37 23.30 -4.94
N GLY A 113 11.30 22.48 -5.05
CA GLY A 113 10.21 22.69 -6.00
C GLY A 113 10.48 22.06 -7.37
N PHE A 114 9.46 22.04 -8.21
CA PHE A 114 9.53 21.43 -9.54
C PHE A 114 10.34 22.30 -10.50
N PRO A 115 11.03 21.67 -11.50
CA PRO A 115 11.83 22.40 -12.49
C PRO A 115 11.02 23.46 -13.24
N LYS A 116 11.68 24.58 -13.55
CA LYS A 116 11.03 25.71 -14.23
C LYS A 116 10.38 25.31 -15.56
N GLU A 117 11.04 24.47 -16.32
CA GLU A 117 10.58 24.01 -17.63
C GLU A 117 9.25 23.26 -17.53
N PHE A 118 9.09 22.42 -16.49
CA PHE A 118 7.84 21.74 -16.21
C PHE A 118 6.74 22.74 -15.78
N ILE A 119 7.05 23.66 -14.89
CA ILE A 119 6.10 24.68 -14.41
C ILE A 119 5.63 25.57 -15.55
N ASP A 120 6.53 26.00 -16.44
CA ASP A 120 6.20 26.83 -17.59
C ASP A 120 5.27 26.08 -18.58
N GLU A 121 5.54 24.82 -18.88
CA GLU A 121 4.68 24.01 -19.76
C GLU A 121 3.33 23.70 -19.11
N PHE A 122 3.30 23.42 -17.81
CA PHE A 122 2.07 23.20 -17.05
C PHE A 122 1.20 24.49 -17.03
N SER A 123 1.80 25.65 -16.73
CA SER A 123 1.13 26.94 -16.78
C SER A 123 0.56 27.25 -18.16
N LYS A 124 1.32 27.00 -19.21
CA LYS A 124 0.89 27.17 -20.60
C LYS A 124 -0.31 26.27 -20.95
N ARG A 125 -0.27 24.97 -20.57
CA ARG A 125 -1.33 24.02 -20.89
C ARG A 125 -2.61 24.26 -20.07
N THR A 126 -2.49 24.74 -18.85
CA THR A 126 -3.64 25.08 -17.99
C THR A 126 -4.19 26.49 -18.26
N GLY A 127 -3.39 27.39 -18.85
CA GLY A 127 -3.72 28.79 -19.03
C GLY A 127 -3.78 29.57 -17.72
N ARG A 128 -3.13 29.07 -16.66
CA ARG A 128 -3.10 29.66 -15.31
C ARG A 128 -1.69 29.94 -14.85
N GLY A 129 -1.50 31.02 -14.11
CA GLY A 129 -0.26 31.28 -13.36
C GLY A 129 -0.11 30.28 -12.20
N ILE A 130 1.10 30.22 -11.65
CA ILE A 130 1.44 29.25 -10.57
C ILE A 130 1.94 30.02 -9.37
N LEU A 131 1.35 29.74 -8.22
CA LEU A 131 1.75 30.23 -6.91
C LEU A 131 2.49 29.12 -6.15
N CYS A 132 3.44 29.51 -5.30
CA CYS A 132 4.20 28.67 -4.38
C CYS A 132 5.32 27.86 -5.04
N ASN A 133 5.06 26.70 -5.64
CA ASN A 133 6.02 25.73 -6.19
C ASN A 133 7.19 25.40 -5.24
N LYS A 134 6.89 24.98 -4.02
CA LYS A 134 7.88 24.54 -3.00
C LYS A 134 7.25 23.56 -2.01
N PRO A 135 8.06 22.90 -1.16
CA PRO A 135 7.53 22.10 -0.06
C PRO A 135 6.69 22.95 0.88
N TYR A 136 5.50 22.47 1.22
CA TYR A 136 4.57 23.19 2.08
C TYR A 136 3.58 22.26 2.80
N SER A 137 3.17 22.63 4.02
CA SER A 137 2.00 22.03 4.65
C SER A 137 0.75 22.43 3.88
N GLY A 138 -0.06 21.44 3.52
CA GLY A 138 -1.26 21.72 2.73
C GLY A 138 -2.33 22.53 3.46
N THR A 139 -2.29 22.70 4.79
CA THR A 139 -3.17 23.63 5.52
C THR A 139 -2.59 25.03 5.51
N ALA A 140 -1.28 25.15 5.75
CA ALA A 140 -0.60 26.44 5.75
C ALA A 140 -0.60 27.07 4.34
N VAL A 141 -0.38 26.29 3.28
CA VAL A 141 -0.34 26.82 1.90
C VAL A 141 -1.66 27.49 1.49
N ILE A 142 -2.79 26.96 1.93
CA ILE A 142 -4.11 27.54 1.64
C ILE A 142 -4.32 28.81 2.46
N ALA A 143 -3.84 28.86 3.72
CA ALA A 143 -3.91 30.05 4.54
C ALA A 143 -3.07 31.19 3.95
N ASP A 144 -1.86 30.90 3.46
CA ASP A 144 -0.90 31.89 2.99
C ASP A 144 -1.18 32.37 1.55
N TYR A 145 -1.53 31.45 0.64
CA TYR A 145 -1.71 31.74 -0.79
C TYR A 145 -3.17 31.82 -1.24
N GLY A 146 -4.13 31.39 -0.39
CA GLY A 146 -5.54 31.29 -0.80
C GLY A 146 -6.17 32.62 -1.21
N LYS A 147 -5.84 33.74 -0.56
CA LYS A 147 -6.34 35.07 -0.93
C LYS A 147 -5.81 35.51 -2.29
N GLU A 148 -4.54 35.27 -2.56
CA GLU A 148 -3.93 35.59 -3.85
C GLU A 148 -4.53 34.73 -4.95
N HIS A 149 -4.68 33.42 -4.72
CA HIS A 149 -5.38 32.53 -5.64
C HIS A 149 -6.80 33.01 -5.99
N VAL A 150 -7.59 33.39 -4.98
CA VAL A 150 -8.96 33.88 -5.21
C VAL A 150 -8.98 35.16 -6.04
N SER A 151 -7.98 36.03 -5.88
CA SER A 151 -7.91 37.31 -6.61
C SER A 151 -7.35 37.20 -8.03
N THR A 152 -6.39 36.30 -8.27
CA THR A 152 -5.69 36.15 -9.56
C THR A 152 -6.23 34.99 -10.42
N GLY A 153 -6.72 33.94 -9.77
CA GLY A 153 -7.05 32.69 -10.43
C GLY A 153 -5.86 31.77 -10.67
N ASP A 154 -4.66 32.12 -10.21
CA ASP A 154 -3.45 31.31 -10.34
C ASP A 154 -3.51 30.09 -9.42
N LEU A 155 -2.97 28.94 -9.87
CA LEU A 155 -3.04 27.68 -9.13
C LEU A 155 -2.00 27.63 -8.02
N ILE A 156 -2.39 27.18 -6.83
CA ILE A 156 -1.46 26.92 -5.73
C ILE A 156 -0.83 25.55 -5.95
N VAL A 157 0.43 25.50 -6.38
CA VAL A 157 1.21 24.30 -6.58
C VAL A 157 2.19 24.11 -5.43
N TYR A 158 2.27 22.90 -4.87
CA TYR A 158 3.21 22.60 -3.79
C TYR A 158 3.52 21.09 -3.73
N THR A 159 4.55 20.73 -2.99
CA THR A 159 4.96 19.35 -2.74
C THR A 159 5.10 19.10 -1.23
N SER A 160 5.59 17.93 -0.85
CA SER A 160 5.99 17.55 0.51
C SER A 160 7.28 16.72 0.47
N ALA A 161 7.64 16.06 1.56
CA ALA A 161 8.73 15.09 1.57
C ALA A 161 8.44 13.86 0.68
N ASP A 162 7.15 13.56 0.48
CA ASP A 162 6.72 12.48 -0.42
C ASP A 162 6.91 12.84 -1.90
N SER A 163 6.86 11.81 -2.74
CA SER A 163 6.85 11.96 -4.21
C SER A 163 5.48 12.40 -4.72
N VAL A 164 5.13 13.68 -4.53
CA VAL A 164 3.80 14.22 -4.86
C VAL A 164 3.87 15.59 -5.53
N PHE A 165 2.95 15.83 -6.46
CA PHE A 165 2.61 17.14 -7.01
C PHE A 165 1.20 17.48 -6.59
N GLN A 166 1.00 18.58 -5.87
CA GLN A 166 -0.31 18.93 -5.31
C GLN A 166 -0.79 20.27 -5.86
N ILE A 167 -2.06 20.33 -6.23
CA ILE A 167 -2.71 21.55 -6.70
C ILE A 167 -3.87 21.89 -5.77
N ALA A 168 -3.76 23.00 -5.02
CA ALA A 168 -4.87 23.52 -4.25
C ALA A 168 -5.58 24.64 -5.02
N ALA A 169 -6.91 24.62 -5.02
CA ALA A 169 -7.73 25.65 -5.66
C ALA A 169 -9.07 25.81 -4.94
N HIS A 170 -9.56 27.06 -4.90
CA HIS A 170 -10.87 27.40 -4.38
C HIS A 170 -11.96 27.04 -5.38
N GLU A 171 -12.99 26.32 -4.95
CA GLU A 171 -14.01 25.75 -5.84
C GLU A 171 -14.84 26.78 -6.60
N ALA A 172 -15.01 28.00 -6.05
CA ALA A 172 -15.68 29.10 -6.75
C ALA A 172 -14.79 29.76 -7.84
N VAL A 173 -13.46 29.53 -7.82
CA VAL A 173 -12.49 30.10 -8.78
C VAL A 173 -12.13 29.08 -9.84
N VAL A 174 -11.90 27.84 -9.40
CA VAL A 174 -11.62 26.68 -10.24
C VAL A 174 -12.59 25.56 -9.84
N PRO A 175 -13.64 25.32 -10.61
CA PRO A 175 -14.57 24.22 -10.36
C PRO A 175 -13.82 22.88 -10.21
N VAL A 176 -14.32 21.99 -9.38
CA VAL A 176 -13.64 20.72 -9.04
C VAL A 176 -13.26 19.89 -10.27
N GLU A 177 -14.16 19.79 -11.25
CA GLU A 177 -13.90 19.07 -12.50
C GLU A 177 -12.75 19.70 -13.31
N GLN A 178 -12.66 21.04 -13.29
CA GLN A 178 -11.56 21.75 -13.93
C GLN A 178 -10.23 21.53 -13.18
N LEU A 179 -10.27 21.46 -11.84
CA LEU A 179 -9.10 21.11 -11.05
C LEU A 179 -8.62 19.68 -11.35
N TYR A 180 -9.55 18.74 -11.50
CA TYR A 180 -9.22 17.37 -11.90
C TYR A 180 -8.59 17.32 -13.29
N GLU A 181 -9.07 18.14 -14.24
CA GLU A 181 -8.46 18.24 -15.57
C GLU A 181 -7.03 18.79 -15.49
N TYR A 182 -6.78 19.79 -14.66
CA TYR A 182 -5.41 20.28 -14.42
C TYR A 182 -4.50 19.22 -13.81
N CYS A 183 -5.04 18.39 -12.90
CA CYS A 183 -4.28 17.26 -12.36
C CYS A 183 -3.98 16.20 -13.43
N ARG A 184 -4.88 15.92 -14.38
CA ARG A 184 -4.61 15.02 -15.52
C ARG A 184 -3.50 15.58 -16.41
N ILE A 185 -3.55 16.88 -16.73
CA ILE A 185 -2.48 17.56 -17.48
C ILE A 185 -1.13 17.42 -16.76
N ALA A 186 -1.10 17.67 -15.45
CA ALA A 186 0.11 17.47 -14.64
C ALA A 186 0.58 16.02 -14.70
N ARG A 187 -0.34 15.03 -14.56
CA ARG A 187 -0.01 13.60 -14.60
C ARG A 187 0.59 13.17 -15.95
N GLU A 188 0.12 13.74 -17.06
CA GLU A 188 0.69 13.51 -18.39
C GLU A 188 2.12 14.05 -18.52
N LEU A 189 2.39 15.22 -17.96
CA LEU A 189 3.71 15.87 -18.00
C LEU A 189 4.71 15.22 -17.04
N LEU A 190 4.25 14.72 -15.89
CA LEU A 190 5.08 14.14 -14.83
C LEU A 190 5.34 12.65 -15.09
N GLN A 191 6.19 12.36 -16.08
CA GLN A 191 6.61 11.02 -16.48
C GLN A 191 8.13 10.87 -16.41
N GLY A 192 8.63 9.64 -16.45
CA GLY A 192 10.06 9.36 -16.41
C GLY A 192 10.73 9.90 -15.16
N ASP A 193 11.81 10.68 -15.30
CA ASP A 193 12.55 11.26 -14.17
C ASP A 193 11.77 12.33 -13.38
N LEU A 194 10.66 12.84 -13.91
CA LEU A 194 9.72 13.73 -13.20
C LEU A 194 8.50 12.96 -12.66
N GLY A 195 8.46 11.64 -12.82
CA GLY A 195 7.31 10.79 -12.53
C GLY A 195 7.03 10.63 -11.05
N VAL A 196 6.48 11.68 -10.39
CA VAL A 196 6.02 11.58 -8.99
C VAL A 196 4.95 10.50 -8.82
N GLY A 197 4.93 9.87 -7.66
CA GLY A 197 3.98 8.80 -7.35
C GLY A 197 2.52 9.25 -7.46
N ARG A 198 2.20 10.49 -7.06
CA ARG A 198 0.83 11.00 -7.09
C ARG A 198 0.77 12.47 -7.51
N VAL A 199 -0.23 12.80 -8.32
CA VAL A 199 -0.72 14.16 -8.51
C VAL A 199 -2.02 14.31 -7.72
N ILE A 200 -2.14 15.33 -6.88
CA ILE A 200 -3.23 15.43 -5.90
C ILE A 200 -4.03 16.72 -6.10
N ALA A 201 -5.32 16.58 -6.36
CA ALA A 201 -6.27 17.68 -6.29
C ALA A 201 -6.65 17.97 -4.84
N ARG A 202 -6.51 19.22 -4.42
CA ARG A 202 -6.82 19.72 -3.07
C ARG A 202 -7.82 20.87 -3.11
N PRO A 203 -9.09 20.63 -3.43
CA PRO A 203 -10.09 21.70 -3.44
C PRO A 203 -10.36 22.24 -2.03
N PHE A 204 -10.65 23.55 -1.97
CA PHE A 204 -11.03 24.22 -0.74
C PHE A 204 -12.17 25.23 -1.02
N GLU A 205 -12.86 25.69 0.01
CA GLU A 205 -14.02 26.56 -0.08
C GLU A 205 -14.15 27.54 1.08
N GLY A 206 -15.17 28.38 1.03
CA GLY A 206 -15.54 29.33 2.09
C GLY A 206 -14.84 30.68 1.96
N GLU A 207 -14.99 31.50 3.00
CA GLU A 207 -14.25 32.72 3.19
C GLU A 207 -13.04 32.47 4.11
N TRP A 208 -12.07 33.38 4.09
CA TRP A 208 -10.90 33.23 4.96
C TRP A 208 -11.30 33.25 6.46
N PRO A 209 -10.86 32.27 7.25
CA PRO A 209 -9.95 31.14 6.94
C PRO A 209 -10.66 30.03 6.12
N TYR A 210 -10.04 29.68 5.00
CA TYR A 210 -10.60 28.68 4.07
C TYR A 210 -10.62 27.28 4.64
N THR A 211 -11.56 26.44 4.17
CA THR A 211 -11.71 25.05 4.61
C THR A 211 -11.51 24.10 3.43
N ARG A 212 -10.73 23.02 3.64
CA ARG A 212 -10.58 21.94 2.66
C ARG A 212 -11.89 21.18 2.53
N THR A 213 -12.23 20.78 1.29
CA THR A 213 -13.38 19.95 1.04
C THR A 213 -13.01 18.46 0.99
N SER A 214 -13.99 17.58 1.07
CA SER A 214 -13.83 16.13 0.93
C SER A 214 -13.55 15.68 -0.52
N ARG A 215 -13.59 16.58 -1.48
CA ARG A 215 -13.39 16.33 -2.93
C ARG A 215 -11.91 16.26 -3.32
N ARG A 216 -11.04 15.87 -2.38
CA ARG A 216 -9.67 15.49 -2.70
C ARG A 216 -9.69 14.29 -3.65
N HIS A 217 -8.81 14.32 -4.66
CA HIS A 217 -8.62 13.19 -5.57
C HIS A 217 -7.13 13.02 -5.91
N ASP A 218 -6.68 11.78 -5.88
CA ASP A 218 -5.29 11.42 -6.15
C ASP A 218 -5.22 10.75 -7.54
N PHE A 219 -4.35 11.28 -8.41
CA PHE A 219 -4.03 10.75 -9.73
C PHE A 219 -2.68 10.05 -9.65
N SER A 220 -2.71 8.74 -9.43
CA SER A 220 -1.51 7.93 -9.23
C SER A 220 -0.74 7.71 -10.53
N LEU A 221 0.56 7.45 -10.38
CA LEU A 221 1.40 6.97 -11.48
C LEU A 221 0.96 5.56 -11.85
N VAL A 222 0.73 5.34 -13.13
CA VAL A 222 0.40 4.00 -13.65
C VAL A 222 1.65 3.12 -13.56
N PRO A 223 1.57 1.86 -13.09
CA PRO A 223 2.68 0.94 -13.12
C PRO A 223 3.31 0.88 -14.51
N PRO A 224 4.64 1.13 -14.64
CA PRO A 224 5.29 1.27 -15.95
C PRO A 224 5.43 -0.05 -16.72
N LYS A 225 5.20 -1.17 -16.06
CA LYS A 225 5.19 -2.53 -16.63
C LYS A 225 3.95 -3.28 -16.16
N ASP A 226 3.71 -4.44 -16.75
CA ASP A 226 2.67 -5.34 -16.29
C ASP A 226 3.01 -5.91 -14.91
N THR A 227 2.00 -6.01 -14.08
CA THR A 227 2.03 -6.65 -12.76
C THR A 227 1.23 -7.95 -12.79
N ILE A 228 1.18 -8.68 -11.68
CA ILE A 228 0.31 -9.86 -11.57
C ILE A 228 -1.16 -9.52 -11.83
N LEU A 229 -1.59 -8.29 -11.54
CA LEU A 229 -2.98 -7.85 -11.75
C LEU A 229 -3.31 -7.86 -13.24
N ASP A 230 -2.40 -7.34 -14.08
CA ASP A 230 -2.54 -7.35 -15.54
C ASP A 230 -2.54 -8.78 -16.10
N VAL A 231 -1.66 -9.63 -15.59
CA VAL A 231 -1.54 -11.02 -16.05
C VAL A 231 -2.81 -11.80 -15.72
N LEU A 232 -3.30 -11.70 -14.48
CA LEU A 232 -4.48 -12.41 -14.03
C LEU A 232 -5.74 -11.93 -14.78
N SER A 233 -5.99 -10.62 -14.82
CA SER A 233 -7.19 -10.07 -15.47
C SER A 233 -7.23 -10.40 -16.97
N ARG A 234 -6.11 -10.33 -17.67
CA ARG A 234 -5.98 -10.67 -19.09
C ARG A 234 -6.23 -12.16 -19.37
N ASN A 235 -5.96 -13.01 -18.41
CA ASN A 235 -6.23 -14.45 -18.48
C ASN A 235 -7.61 -14.85 -17.93
N GLY A 236 -8.49 -13.87 -17.68
CA GLY A 236 -9.90 -14.10 -17.31
C GLY A 236 -10.13 -14.42 -15.84
N PHE A 237 -9.15 -14.20 -14.96
CA PHE A 237 -9.33 -14.30 -13.52
C PHE A 237 -9.92 -13.00 -12.96
N ASP A 238 -10.69 -13.14 -11.88
CA ASP A 238 -11.16 -12.01 -11.09
C ASP A 238 -9.96 -11.35 -10.38
N VAL A 239 -9.85 -10.04 -10.46
CA VAL A 239 -8.89 -9.23 -9.69
C VAL A 239 -9.70 -8.20 -8.92
N LEU A 240 -10.05 -8.54 -7.69
CA LEU A 240 -10.91 -7.74 -6.83
C LEU A 240 -10.04 -6.96 -5.85
N SER A 241 -10.28 -5.67 -5.71
CA SER A 241 -9.50 -4.84 -4.80
C SER A 241 -10.35 -4.23 -3.69
N VAL A 242 -9.76 -4.15 -2.49
CA VAL A 242 -10.36 -3.51 -1.31
C VAL A 242 -9.44 -2.40 -0.80
N GLY A 243 -10.01 -1.24 -0.52
CA GLY A 243 -9.30 -0.09 0.02
C GLY A 243 -8.50 0.67 -1.04
N LYS A 244 -7.26 1.04 -0.74
CA LYS A 244 -6.42 1.88 -1.61
C LYS A 244 -5.81 1.17 -2.83
N ILE A 245 -5.96 -0.14 -2.97
CA ILE A 245 -5.34 -0.89 -4.07
C ILE A 245 -5.71 -0.28 -5.44
N ILE A 246 -6.96 0.12 -5.62
CA ILE A 246 -7.43 0.75 -6.86
C ILE A 246 -6.63 2.01 -7.21
N ASP A 247 -6.29 2.82 -6.21
CA ASP A 247 -5.53 4.05 -6.40
C ASP A 247 -4.02 3.78 -6.58
N ILE A 248 -3.46 2.82 -5.84
CA ILE A 248 -2.04 2.43 -5.91
C ILE A 248 -1.66 1.92 -7.30
N PHE A 249 -2.57 1.18 -7.95
CA PHE A 249 -2.36 0.63 -9.29
C PHE A 249 -2.98 1.49 -10.40
N ALA A 250 -3.53 2.67 -10.08
CA ALA A 250 -4.18 3.55 -11.05
C ALA A 250 -5.22 2.79 -11.91
N GLU A 251 -6.03 1.96 -11.25
CA GLU A 251 -7.06 1.09 -11.83
C GLU A 251 -6.54 -0.04 -12.75
N LYS A 252 -5.24 -0.06 -13.07
CA LYS A 252 -4.66 -0.99 -14.03
C LYS A 252 -4.73 -2.44 -13.53
N GLY A 253 -5.28 -3.34 -14.35
CA GLY A 253 -5.37 -4.77 -14.09
C GLY A 253 -6.43 -5.18 -13.05
N ILE A 254 -7.25 -4.26 -12.55
CA ILE A 254 -8.31 -4.51 -11.57
C ILE A 254 -9.64 -4.70 -12.29
N THR A 255 -10.38 -5.77 -11.98
CA THR A 255 -11.68 -6.09 -12.61
C THR A 255 -12.86 -5.55 -11.81
N GLU A 256 -12.72 -5.43 -10.49
CA GLU A 256 -13.72 -4.86 -9.59
C GLU A 256 -13.03 -4.28 -8.35
N PHE A 257 -13.61 -3.23 -7.79
CA PHE A 257 -13.07 -2.63 -6.58
C PHE A 257 -14.16 -2.16 -5.60
N VAL A 258 -13.78 -2.08 -4.33
CA VAL A 258 -14.53 -1.40 -3.29
C VAL A 258 -13.59 -0.58 -2.42
N ARG A 259 -13.92 0.67 -2.19
CA ARG A 259 -13.18 1.53 -1.27
C ARG A 259 -13.58 1.22 0.17
N SER A 260 -12.70 1.51 1.11
CA SER A 260 -12.98 1.43 2.54
C SER A 260 -12.54 2.72 3.23
N ALA A 261 -13.31 3.14 4.23
CA ALA A 261 -13.02 4.33 5.03
C ALA A 261 -11.95 4.05 6.11
N ASP A 262 -11.85 2.80 6.55
CA ASP A 262 -10.94 2.35 7.61
C ASP A 262 -10.69 0.83 7.53
N ASN A 263 -9.86 0.32 8.46
CA ASN A 263 -9.54 -1.11 8.52
C ASN A 263 -10.77 -1.98 8.83
N ALA A 264 -11.71 -1.49 9.63
CA ALA A 264 -12.90 -2.27 9.99
C ALA A 264 -13.75 -2.52 8.75
N GLU A 265 -14.06 -1.48 7.99
CA GLU A 265 -14.78 -1.62 6.72
C GLU A 265 -13.97 -2.45 5.69
N GLY A 266 -12.64 -2.26 5.62
CA GLY A 266 -11.79 -3.07 4.73
C GLY A 266 -11.87 -4.57 5.02
N ILE A 267 -11.92 -4.94 6.30
CA ILE A 267 -12.11 -6.34 6.71
C ILE A 267 -13.53 -6.82 6.34
N GLU A 268 -14.57 -6.03 6.59
CA GLU A 268 -15.95 -6.37 6.21
C GLU A 268 -16.08 -6.61 4.71
N ARG A 269 -15.53 -5.72 3.86
CA ARG A 269 -15.53 -5.91 2.41
C ARG A 269 -14.77 -7.16 1.98
N THR A 270 -13.67 -7.47 2.66
CA THR A 270 -12.92 -8.73 2.40
C THR A 270 -13.77 -9.95 2.76
N LEU A 271 -14.52 -9.92 3.87
CA LEU A 271 -15.45 -10.98 4.28
C LEU A 271 -16.60 -11.14 3.29
N GLU A 272 -17.13 -10.05 2.72
CA GLU A 272 -18.14 -10.09 1.65
C GLU A 272 -17.60 -10.82 0.40
N TYR A 273 -16.34 -10.54 -0.01
CA TYR A 273 -15.71 -11.24 -1.13
C TYR A 273 -15.44 -12.73 -0.84
N LEU A 274 -15.22 -13.12 0.44
CA LEU A 274 -15.08 -14.52 0.85
C LEU A 274 -16.38 -15.32 0.62
N ASP A 275 -17.55 -14.68 0.70
CA ASP A 275 -18.84 -15.31 0.48
C ASP A 275 -19.19 -15.47 -1.02
N ARG A 276 -18.45 -14.78 -1.91
CA ARG A 276 -18.72 -14.81 -3.36
C ARG A 276 -18.11 -16.04 -4.06
N ASP A 277 -18.71 -16.41 -5.19
CA ASP A 277 -18.19 -17.47 -6.07
C ASP A 277 -17.31 -16.90 -7.18
N ILE A 278 -16.10 -16.51 -6.81
CA ILE A 278 -15.07 -15.92 -7.66
C ILE A 278 -13.94 -16.93 -7.94
N GLU A 279 -13.15 -16.69 -8.99
CA GLU A 279 -11.90 -17.38 -9.29
C GLU A 279 -10.82 -16.36 -9.57
N GLY A 280 -9.88 -16.15 -8.63
CA GLY A 280 -8.85 -15.12 -8.80
C GLY A 280 -8.31 -14.59 -7.49
N LEU A 281 -7.84 -13.34 -7.55
CA LEU A 281 -7.17 -12.63 -6.47
C LEU A 281 -8.12 -11.61 -5.81
N VAL A 282 -8.21 -11.64 -4.50
CA VAL A 282 -8.73 -10.53 -3.68
C VAL A 282 -7.54 -9.84 -3.01
N PHE A 283 -7.30 -8.60 -3.36
CA PHE A 283 -6.17 -7.81 -2.87
C PHE A 283 -6.70 -6.69 -1.97
N THR A 284 -6.40 -6.78 -0.68
CA THR A 284 -6.88 -5.84 0.35
C THR A 284 -5.73 -5.03 0.92
N ASN A 285 -5.90 -3.72 1.02
CA ASN A 285 -5.02 -2.84 1.79
C ASN A 285 -5.77 -2.31 3.03
N LEU A 286 -5.21 -2.56 4.21
CA LEU A 286 -5.71 -2.06 5.50
C LEU A 286 -4.82 -0.90 5.96
N VAL A 287 -5.26 0.32 5.69
CA VAL A 287 -4.42 1.54 5.67
C VAL A 287 -4.28 2.24 7.01
N ASP A 288 -5.12 1.93 8.02
CA ASP A 288 -5.13 2.70 9.27
C ASP A 288 -3.83 2.58 10.06
N PHE A 289 -3.11 1.46 9.96
CA PHE A 289 -1.84 1.24 10.64
C PHE A 289 -0.85 2.35 10.28
N ASP A 290 -0.72 2.63 8.99
CA ASP A 290 0.11 3.71 8.46
C ASP A 290 -0.51 5.08 8.75
N MET A 291 -1.69 5.34 8.18
CA MET A 291 -2.27 6.66 8.09
C MET A 291 -2.70 7.24 9.44
N LYS A 292 -3.24 6.39 10.35
CA LYS A 292 -3.77 6.85 11.64
C LYS A 292 -2.75 6.75 12.77
N TYR A 293 -1.80 5.80 12.70
CA TYR A 293 -0.93 5.47 13.83
C TYR A 293 0.56 5.61 13.53
N GLY A 294 1.08 5.05 12.43
CA GLY A 294 2.48 5.14 12.03
C GLY A 294 2.93 6.58 11.90
N HIS A 295 2.37 7.32 10.96
CA HIS A 295 2.63 8.75 10.74
C HIS A 295 2.23 9.69 11.90
N ARG A 296 1.73 9.15 13.01
CA ARG A 296 1.34 9.94 14.21
C ARG A 296 2.14 9.55 15.43
N ASN A 297 3.10 8.64 15.30
CA ASN A 297 3.90 8.12 16.40
C ASN A 297 3.00 7.67 17.57
N ASP A 298 1.95 6.89 17.23
CA ASP A 298 0.97 6.37 18.19
C ASP A 298 1.11 4.83 18.33
N PRO A 299 2.05 4.34 19.14
CA PRO A 299 2.25 2.91 19.34
C PRO A 299 1.07 2.21 20.00
N GLU A 300 0.28 2.93 20.82
CA GLU A 300 -0.91 2.37 21.47
C GLU A 300 -2.05 2.17 20.47
N GLY A 301 -2.34 3.17 19.63
CA GLY A 301 -3.31 3.06 18.55
C GLY A 301 -2.92 1.97 17.55
N TYR A 302 -1.64 1.88 17.23
CA TYR A 302 -1.09 0.84 16.34
C TYR A 302 -1.34 -0.57 16.90
N ALA A 303 -1.02 -0.80 18.19
CA ALA A 303 -1.24 -2.07 18.86
C ALA A 303 -2.75 -2.42 18.94
N LYS A 304 -3.63 -1.45 19.21
CA LYS A 304 -5.09 -1.66 19.18
C LYS A 304 -5.58 -2.11 17.81
N ALA A 305 -5.06 -1.50 16.74
CA ALA A 305 -5.43 -1.87 15.37
C ALA A 305 -4.96 -3.28 15.01
N LEU A 306 -3.73 -3.67 15.40
CA LEU A 306 -3.23 -5.04 15.24
C LEU A 306 -4.07 -6.06 16.01
N ASN A 307 -4.42 -5.77 17.27
CA ASN A 307 -5.29 -6.61 18.09
C ASN A 307 -6.67 -6.78 17.46
N TYR A 308 -7.23 -5.69 16.89
CA TYR A 308 -8.52 -5.74 16.21
C TYR A 308 -8.46 -6.64 14.97
N PHE A 309 -7.44 -6.50 14.12
CA PHE A 309 -7.24 -7.39 12.97
C PHE A 309 -7.11 -8.85 13.41
N ASP A 310 -6.28 -9.11 14.42
CA ASP A 310 -6.09 -10.46 14.97
C ASP A 310 -7.41 -11.08 15.43
N SER A 311 -8.29 -10.28 16.05
CA SER A 311 -9.61 -10.73 16.52
C SER A 311 -10.55 -11.16 15.38
N LYS A 312 -10.35 -10.64 14.17
CA LYS A 312 -11.14 -10.94 12.97
C LYS A 312 -10.62 -12.14 12.17
N LEU A 313 -9.37 -12.54 12.40
CA LEU A 313 -8.74 -13.66 11.69
C LEU A 313 -9.53 -14.99 11.77
N PRO A 314 -10.09 -15.40 12.90
CA PRO A 314 -10.87 -16.63 12.96
C PRO A 314 -12.09 -16.62 12.02
N GLU A 315 -12.73 -15.47 11.82
CA GLU A 315 -13.85 -15.31 10.91
C GLU A 315 -13.40 -15.43 9.45
N ILE A 316 -12.31 -14.74 9.08
CA ILE A 316 -11.69 -14.81 7.74
C ILE A 316 -11.31 -16.27 7.42
N ILE A 317 -10.58 -16.92 8.32
CA ILE A 317 -10.11 -18.32 8.14
C ILE A 317 -11.29 -19.28 8.04
N GLY A 318 -12.35 -19.08 8.83
CA GLY A 318 -13.54 -19.92 8.83
C GLY A 318 -14.29 -19.94 7.49
N LYS A 319 -14.22 -18.85 6.72
CA LYS A 319 -14.86 -18.73 5.41
C LYS A 319 -14.00 -19.24 4.23
N LEU A 320 -12.72 -19.54 4.45
CA LEU A 320 -11.84 -20.07 3.40
C LEU A 320 -12.28 -21.46 2.97
N ARG A 321 -12.30 -21.72 1.67
CA ARG A 321 -12.56 -23.02 1.05
C ARG A 321 -11.30 -23.89 1.06
N GLU A 322 -11.43 -25.14 0.59
CA GLU A 322 -10.34 -26.13 0.60
C GLU A 322 -9.11 -25.71 -0.25
N ASP A 323 -9.36 -25.05 -1.38
CA ASP A 323 -8.31 -24.64 -2.32
C ASP A 323 -7.94 -23.15 -2.18
N ASP A 324 -8.46 -22.44 -1.17
CA ASP A 324 -8.11 -21.04 -0.95
C ASP A 324 -6.75 -20.90 -0.29
N ILE A 325 -6.03 -19.84 -0.66
CA ILE A 325 -4.82 -19.40 0.01
C ILE A 325 -5.05 -18.00 0.58
N LEU A 326 -4.75 -17.82 1.87
CA LEU A 326 -4.65 -16.53 2.54
C LEU A 326 -3.17 -16.17 2.70
N MET A 327 -2.78 -14.99 2.25
CA MET A 327 -1.48 -14.38 2.47
C MET A 327 -1.66 -13.08 3.25
N ILE A 328 -0.97 -12.93 4.37
CA ILE A 328 -0.96 -11.72 5.18
C ILE A 328 0.45 -11.17 5.15
N THR A 329 0.59 -9.91 4.76
CA THR A 329 1.89 -9.24 4.61
C THR A 329 1.78 -7.75 4.94
N ALA A 330 2.83 -7.00 4.71
CA ALA A 330 2.88 -5.54 4.71
C ALA A 330 3.53 -5.05 3.41
N ASP A 331 3.67 -3.76 3.24
CA ASP A 331 4.29 -3.12 2.07
C ASP A 331 5.56 -2.34 2.42
N HIS A 332 5.71 -1.91 3.66
CA HIS A 332 6.89 -1.25 4.25
C HIS A 332 6.79 -1.27 5.79
N GLY A 333 7.66 -0.55 6.49
CA GLY A 333 7.54 -0.22 7.90
C GLY A 333 7.10 1.23 8.13
N CYS A 334 6.63 1.55 9.33
CA CYS A 334 6.45 2.91 9.83
C CYS A 334 6.51 2.87 11.37
N ASP A 335 7.73 2.86 11.89
CA ASP A 335 7.99 2.66 13.32
C ASP A 335 7.48 3.84 14.15
N PRO A 336 6.45 3.65 15.00
CA PRO A 336 5.80 4.74 15.72
C PRO A 336 6.57 5.27 16.93
N VAL A 337 7.77 4.78 17.20
CA VAL A 337 8.61 5.28 18.33
C VAL A 337 9.90 5.94 17.85
N THR A 338 10.15 5.99 16.55
CA THR A 338 11.26 6.78 15.99
C THR A 338 10.95 8.28 16.03
N PRO A 339 11.96 9.17 15.99
CA PRO A 339 11.74 10.61 15.89
C PRO A 339 11.06 11.04 14.58
N SER A 340 11.19 10.23 13.52
CA SER A 340 10.55 10.45 12.22
C SER A 340 9.06 10.11 12.28
N THR A 341 8.28 10.75 11.43
CA THR A 341 6.90 10.38 11.13
C THR A 341 6.80 9.79 9.72
N ASP A 342 7.93 9.46 9.10
CA ASP A 342 8.00 8.88 7.76
C ASP A 342 8.02 7.36 7.83
N HIS A 343 7.79 6.70 6.70
CA HIS A 343 7.95 5.26 6.56
C HIS A 343 9.36 4.81 6.94
N SER A 344 9.52 3.57 7.39
CA SER A 344 10.81 2.97 7.72
C SER A 344 11.17 1.82 6.80
N ARG A 345 12.47 1.72 6.49
CA ARG A 345 13.07 0.72 5.60
C ARG A 345 13.22 -0.61 6.33
N GLU A 346 12.15 -1.43 6.30
CA GLU A 346 12.05 -2.67 7.06
C GLU A 346 11.79 -3.90 6.19
N TYR A 347 12.14 -5.09 6.72
CA TYR A 347 11.56 -6.33 6.25
C TYR A 347 10.05 -6.33 6.49
N ILE A 348 9.29 -6.94 5.58
CA ILE A 348 7.88 -7.18 5.80
C ILE A 348 7.59 -8.63 6.18
N PRO A 349 6.58 -8.90 7.01
CA PRO A 349 6.16 -10.25 7.36
C PRO A 349 5.46 -10.94 6.17
N LEU A 350 5.50 -12.25 6.17
CA LEU A 350 4.64 -13.08 5.32
C LEU A 350 4.12 -14.25 6.14
N VAL A 351 2.80 -14.33 6.29
CA VAL A 351 2.10 -15.47 6.87
C VAL A 351 1.19 -16.05 5.81
N VAL A 352 1.31 -17.35 5.56
CA VAL A 352 0.51 -18.04 4.53
C VAL A 352 -0.30 -19.14 5.19
N TYR A 353 -1.60 -19.13 4.92
CA TYR A 353 -2.55 -20.12 5.41
C TYR A 353 -3.36 -20.73 4.26
N GLY A 354 -3.62 -22.02 4.35
CA GLY A 354 -4.54 -22.73 3.46
C GLY A 354 -4.74 -24.17 3.93
N LYS A 355 -5.95 -24.70 3.81
CA LYS A 355 -6.30 -26.02 4.35
C LYS A 355 -5.47 -27.16 3.77
N LYS A 356 -5.03 -27.03 2.51
CA LYS A 356 -4.22 -28.03 1.79
C LYS A 356 -2.72 -27.76 1.82
N LEU A 357 -2.29 -26.68 2.48
CA LEU A 357 -0.87 -26.35 2.55
C LEU A 357 -0.14 -27.23 3.56
N LYS A 358 1.15 -27.45 3.33
CA LYS A 358 2.05 -28.06 4.29
C LYS A 358 2.08 -27.27 5.60
N ARG A 359 2.28 -27.98 6.69
CA ARG A 359 2.45 -27.39 8.02
C ARG A 359 3.92 -27.27 8.38
N GLY A 360 4.23 -26.31 9.23
CA GLY A 360 5.58 -26.16 9.79
C GLY A 360 6.61 -25.62 8.81
N VAL A 361 6.20 -24.88 7.78
CA VAL A 361 7.10 -24.36 6.75
C VAL A 361 7.70 -23.03 7.19
N ASN A 362 9.02 -23.03 7.41
CA ASN A 362 9.76 -21.79 7.62
C ASN A 362 10.29 -21.27 6.27
N LEU A 363 9.71 -20.18 5.75
CA LEU A 363 10.13 -19.55 4.50
C LEU A 363 11.41 -18.71 4.65
N GLY A 364 11.91 -18.55 5.88
CA GLY A 364 13.13 -17.79 6.18
C GLY A 364 13.02 -16.31 5.82
N THR A 365 14.12 -15.77 5.29
CA THR A 365 14.18 -14.41 4.72
C THR A 365 14.25 -14.51 3.21
N ARG A 366 13.26 -14.04 2.51
CA ARG A 366 13.20 -14.01 1.06
C ARG A 366 13.81 -12.70 0.54
N SER A 367 14.33 -12.73 -0.66
CA SER A 367 15.13 -11.64 -1.22
C SER A 367 14.33 -10.55 -1.91
N SER A 368 13.00 -10.72 -2.06
CA SER A 368 12.13 -9.73 -2.70
C SER A 368 10.68 -9.90 -2.28
N PHE A 369 9.93 -8.79 -2.15
CA PHE A 369 8.47 -8.81 -2.01
C PHE A 369 7.79 -9.43 -3.24
N ALA A 370 8.43 -9.35 -4.40
CA ALA A 370 7.94 -9.88 -5.67
C ALA A 370 7.73 -11.40 -5.65
N ASP A 371 8.32 -12.12 -4.70
CA ASP A 371 8.11 -13.56 -4.52
C ASP A 371 6.66 -13.89 -4.21
N ILE A 372 5.91 -12.97 -3.58
CA ILE A 372 4.47 -13.09 -3.35
C ILE A 372 3.74 -13.14 -4.69
N GLY A 373 3.97 -12.16 -5.55
CA GLY A 373 3.34 -12.08 -6.87
C GLY A 373 3.68 -13.29 -7.77
N ALA A 374 4.95 -13.69 -7.79
CA ALA A 374 5.41 -14.87 -8.52
C ALA A 374 4.70 -16.15 -8.05
N THR A 375 4.50 -16.29 -6.71
CA THR A 375 3.81 -17.45 -6.13
C THR A 375 2.31 -17.45 -6.47
N ILE A 376 1.68 -16.28 -6.50
CA ILE A 376 0.28 -16.14 -6.88
C ILE A 376 0.08 -16.58 -8.35
N LEU A 377 0.92 -16.11 -9.29
CA LEU A 377 0.85 -16.54 -10.69
C LEU A 377 1.04 -18.06 -10.83
N ASP A 378 2.04 -18.62 -10.17
CA ASP A 378 2.33 -20.06 -10.18
C ASP A 378 1.14 -20.86 -9.63
N TYR A 379 0.47 -20.37 -8.56
CA TYR A 379 -0.72 -21.01 -8.02
C TYR A 379 -1.88 -21.06 -9.01
N PHE A 380 -2.08 -20.02 -9.80
CA PHE A 380 -3.08 -20.00 -10.87
C PHE A 380 -2.62 -20.70 -12.15
N GLY A 381 -1.39 -21.26 -12.18
CA GLY A 381 -0.84 -21.95 -13.34
C GLY A 381 -0.53 -20.99 -14.50
N GLN A 382 -0.24 -19.75 -14.18
CA GLN A 382 0.18 -18.74 -15.15
C GLN A 382 1.71 -18.69 -15.24
N ASP A 383 2.21 -18.29 -16.40
CA ASP A 383 3.65 -18.05 -16.57
C ASP A 383 4.09 -16.91 -15.63
N ILE A 384 5.22 -17.12 -14.97
CA ILE A 384 5.83 -16.09 -14.10
C ILE A 384 6.55 -15.10 -15.00
N THR A 385 5.83 -14.09 -15.49
CA THR A 385 6.34 -13.02 -16.36
C THR A 385 6.75 -11.77 -15.57
N VAL A 386 6.55 -11.77 -14.27
CA VAL A 386 6.94 -10.71 -13.32
C VAL A 386 8.27 -11.06 -12.63
N GLN A 387 8.83 -10.09 -11.92
CA GLN A 387 10.01 -10.34 -11.07
C GLN A 387 9.60 -11.17 -9.84
N GLY A 388 10.57 -11.82 -9.21
CA GLY A 388 10.36 -12.67 -8.04
C GLY A 388 10.53 -14.16 -8.31
N THR A 389 10.55 -14.93 -7.23
CA THR A 389 10.72 -16.40 -7.23
C THR A 389 9.58 -17.05 -6.46
N SER A 390 8.84 -17.93 -7.13
CA SER A 390 7.74 -18.66 -6.49
C SER A 390 8.25 -19.59 -5.39
N PHE A 391 7.58 -19.55 -4.24
CA PHE A 391 7.74 -20.51 -3.14
C PHE A 391 6.58 -21.54 -3.07
N LEU A 392 5.77 -21.63 -4.12
CA LEU A 392 4.60 -22.52 -4.13
C LEU A 392 4.97 -23.98 -3.82
N LYS A 393 6.06 -24.49 -4.36
CA LYS A 393 6.53 -25.87 -4.13
C LYS A 393 6.96 -26.13 -2.69
N GLU A 394 7.33 -25.09 -1.96
CA GLU A 394 7.70 -25.19 -0.54
C GLU A 394 6.44 -25.40 0.32
N ILE A 395 5.32 -24.79 -0.04
CA ILE A 395 4.08 -24.77 0.74
C ILE A 395 3.03 -25.79 0.31
N LEU A 396 3.12 -26.35 -0.91
CA LEU A 396 2.29 -27.49 -1.42
C LEU A 396 3.01 -28.84 -1.22
#